data_a1a69a4ad2354fe3e0b6966634c81b6e
#
_entry.id   a1a69a4ad2354fe3e0b6966634c81b6e
#
_cell.length_a   1.000
_cell.length_b   1.000
_cell.length_c   1.000
_cell.angle_alpha   90.00
_cell.angle_beta   90.00
_cell.angle_gamma   90.00
#
_symmetry.space_group_name_H-M   'P 1'
#
loop_
_entity.id
_entity.type
_entity.pdbx_description
1 polymer ?
#
loop_
_entity_poly.entity_id
_entity_poly.type
_entity_poly.pdbx_seq_one_letter_code
_entity_poly.pdbx_strand_id
1 'polypeptide(L)'
;MKKSLRELCTAIAICFCATGNLFATDNQFNTGHTMDKNLNLTKEWDKVFPQSDKVSHSKVTFRNRYGITLAADMYKPKHADGKLPAIAISGPFGAVKEQSSGLYAQELAERGFLTIAFDPSYTGESGGEPRYVASPDINTEDFCAAVDFLSTRDDVDAEHIGILGIWDGEAWLLMRRLSILVSKRPLPLRCTI
;
A
#
# COMPACT_ATOMS: atom_id res chain seq x y z
N MET A 1 38.87 -10.61 54.96
CA MET A 1 38.24 -9.36 54.49
C MET A 1 37.33 -9.69 53.30
N LYS A 2 36.03 -9.88 53.57
CA LYS A 2 35.03 -10.11 52.53
C LYS A 2 34.37 -8.79 52.21
N LYS A 3 34.75 -8.15 51.11
CA LYS A 3 33.98 -7.02 50.58
C LYS A 3 32.61 -7.53 50.13
N SER A 4 31.58 -6.86 50.62
CA SER A 4 30.20 -7.24 50.40
C SER A 4 29.86 -7.14 48.93
N LEU A 5 29.12 -8.13 48.41
CA LEU A 5 28.61 -8.19 47.06
C LEU A 5 27.77 -6.92 46.65
N ARG A 6 27.27 -6.19 47.65
CA ARG A 6 26.55 -4.94 47.52
C ARG A 6 27.43 -3.78 47.02
N GLU A 7 28.69 -3.70 47.42
CA GLU A 7 29.60 -2.63 46.95
C GLU A 7 30.05 -2.85 45.51
N LEU A 8 30.13 -4.12 45.09
CA LEU A 8 30.44 -4.45 43.71
C LEU A 8 29.31 -4.06 42.71
N CYS A 9 28.05 -4.23 43.15
CA CYS A 9 26.90 -3.83 42.35
C CYS A 9 26.75 -2.32 42.21
N THR A 10 27.12 -1.55 43.22
CA THR A 10 27.04 -0.09 43.19
C THR A 10 28.10 0.53 42.25
N ALA A 11 29.29 -0.06 42.21
CA ALA A 11 30.36 0.40 41.32
C ALA A 11 30.05 0.11 39.85
N ILE A 12 29.37 -0.98 39.53
CA ILE A 12 28.94 -1.34 38.16
C ILE A 12 27.79 -0.45 37.71
N ALA A 13 26.86 -0.09 38.60
CA ALA A 13 25.74 0.78 38.27
C ALA A 13 26.16 2.21 37.92
N ILE A 14 27.19 2.73 38.60
CA ILE A 14 27.70 4.10 38.35
C ILE A 14 28.49 4.16 37.02
N CYS A 15 29.15 3.06 36.63
CA CYS A 15 29.87 3.04 35.34
C CYS A 15 28.93 2.95 34.11
N PHE A 16 27.71 2.40 34.27
CA PHE A 16 26.73 2.30 33.21
C PHE A 16 25.96 3.62 32.97
N CYS A 17 25.83 4.48 33.98
CA CYS A 17 25.18 5.79 33.83
C CYS A 17 26.09 6.86 33.22
N ALA A 18 27.40 6.69 33.21
CA ALA A 18 28.34 7.68 32.66
C ALA A 18 28.66 7.49 31.18
N THR A 19 28.28 6.34 30.56
CA THR A 19 28.51 6.08 29.13
C THR A 19 27.24 6.18 28.30
N GLY A 20 26.11 6.50 28.91
CA GLY A 20 24.81 6.63 28.25
C GLY A 20 24.63 7.88 27.38
N ASN A 21 25.58 8.82 27.36
CA ASN A 21 25.44 10.07 26.61
C ASN A 21 26.42 10.22 25.42
N LEU A 22 27.12 9.16 25.02
CA LEU A 22 28.07 9.27 23.90
C LEU A 22 27.61 8.60 22.60
N PHE A 23 26.38 8.08 22.51
CA PHE A 23 25.80 7.54 21.29
C PHE A 23 24.42 8.09 20.97
N ALA A 24 24.08 9.28 21.46
CA ALA A 24 23.14 10.13 20.77
C ALA A 24 23.88 10.87 19.66
N THR A 25 24.52 10.13 18.74
CA THR A 25 24.74 10.67 17.41
C THR A 25 23.36 10.81 16.83
N ASP A 26 22.95 12.06 16.60
CA ASP A 26 21.87 12.40 15.72
C ASP A 26 22.01 11.56 14.44
N ASN A 27 21.36 10.39 14.44
CA ASN A 27 20.89 9.81 13.22
C ASN A 27 19.76 10.73 12.76
N GLN A 28 20.14 11.92 12.34
CA GLN A 28 19.46 12.59 11.26
C GLN A 28 19.58 11.64 10.07
N PHE A 29 18.70 10.64 10.05
CA PHE A 29 18.25 10.10 8.81
C PHE A 29 17.78 11.34 8.05
N ASN A 30 18.65 11.76 7.16
CA ASN A 30 18.35 12.83 6.24
C ASN A 30 17.16 12.36 5.39
N THR A 31 15.96 12.54 5.92
CA THR A 31 14.69 12.37 5.21
C THR A 31 14.52 13.45 4.15
N GLY A 32 15.64 13.96 3.65
CA GLY A 32 15.76 14.96 2.58
C GLY A 32 15.41 14.42 1.19
N HIS A 33 14.76 13.28 1.07
CA HIS A 33 13.97 12.92 -0.09
C HIS A 33 12.49 13.08 0.22
N THR A 34 12.07 14.32 0.36
CA THR A 34 10.71 14.70 0.05
C THR A 34 10.47 14.43 -1.45
N MET A 35 10.20 13.19 -1.78
CA MET A 35 9.62 12.80 -3.06
C MET A 35 8.13 13.20 -3.07
N ASP A 36 7.86 14.44 -2.66
CA ASP A 36 6.58 15.11 -2.89
C ASP A 36 6.58 15.66 -4.32
N LYS A 37 6.82 14.78 -5.28
CA LYS A 37 6.48 15.08 -6.66
C LYS A 37 4.96 15.00 -6.73
N ASN A 38 4.31 16.15 -6.87
CA ASN A 38 2.94 16.21 -7.30
C ASN A 38 2.85 15.34 -8.55
N LEU A 39 2.14 14.21 -8.44
CA LEU A 39 1.95 13.33 -9.58
C LEU A 39 1.19 14.09 -10.66
N ASN A 40 1.64 13.97 -11.91
CA ASN A 40 0.94 14.57 -13.04
C ASN A 40 -0.13 13.60 -13.53
N LEU A 41 -1.32 13.67 -12.92
CA LEU A 41 -2.44 12.79 -13.23
C LEU A 41 -3.20 13.30 -14.45
N THR A 42 -3.42 12.42 -15.42
CA THR A 42 -4.24 12.70 -16.60
C THR A 42 -5.70 12.90 -16.19
N LYS A 43 -6.33 13.99 -16.62
CA LYS A 43 -7.72 14.32 -16.27
C LYS A 43 -8.74 13.75 -17.25
N GLU A 44 -8.33 13.46 -18.47
CA GLU A 44 -9.17 12.91 -19.52
C GLU A 44 -9.32 11.39 -19.39
N TRP A 45 -10.32 10.84 -20.10
CA TRP A 45 -10.48 9.40 -20.16
C TRP A 45 -9.42 8.81 -21.10
N ASP A 46 -8.39 8.20 -20.53
CA ASP A 46 -7.20 7.66 -21.20
C ASP A 46 -7.16 6.12 -21.25
N LYS A 47 -8.31 5.48 -20.93
CA LYS A 47 -8.42 4.01 -20.84
C LYS A 47 -8.61 3.37 -22.21
N VAL A 48 -8.11 2.16 -22.38
CA VAL A 48 -8.26 1.35 -23.58
C VAL A 48 -9.66 0.74 -23.75
N PHE A 49 -10.58 1.03 -22.84
CA PHE A 49 -11.97 0.55 -22.82
C PHE A 49 -12.94 1.74 -22.67
N PRO A 50 -14.21 1.60 -23.09
CA PRO A 50 -15.19 2.66 -22.95
C PRO A 50 -15.58 2.90 -21.49
N GLN A 51 -15.88 4.15 -21.15
CA GLN A 51 -16.40 4.49 -19.84
C GLN A 51 -17.83 3.99 -19.67
N SER A 52 -18.09 3.31 -18.55
CA SER A 52 -19.43 2.86 -18.19
C SER A 52 -20.27 4.01 -17.63
N ASP A 53 -21.54 4.04 -18.01
CA ASP A 53 -22.53 4.98 -17.47
C ASP A 53 -23.05 4.59 -16.09
N LYS A 54 -22.82 3.34 -15.63
CA LYS A 54 -23.28 2.81 -14.34
C LYS A 54 -22.35 3.14 -13.18
N VAL A 55 -21.11 3.52 -13.45
CA VAL A 55 -20.11 3.80 -12.42
C VAL A 55 -19.63 5.24 -12.48
N SER A 56 -19.24 5.77 -11.34
CA SER A 56 -18.48 7.00 -11.22
C SER A 56 -16.99 6.66 -11.18
N HIS A 57 -16.18 7.47 -11.88
CA HIS A 57 -14.72 7.34 -11.91
C HIS A 57 -14.06 8.57 -11.29
N SER A 58 -12.99 8.37 -10.56
CA SER A 58 -12.12 9.44 -10.06
C SER A 58 -10.71 8.93 -9.87
N LYS A 59 -9.71 9.80 -10.11
CA LYS A 59 -8.33 9.49 -9.77
C LYS A 59 -8.08 9.79 -8.30
N VAL A 60 -7.37 8.90 -7.64
CA VAL A 60 -6.97 9.02 -6.23
C VAL A 60 -5.49 8.71 -6.08
N THR A 61 -4.90 9.19 -5.00
CA THR A 61 -3.51 8.89 -4.66
C THR A 61 -3.41 8.45 -3.21
N PHE A 62 -2.49 7.55 -2.93
CA PHE A 62 -2.15 7.12 -1.57
C PHE A 62 -0.66 6.82 -1.49
N ARG A 63 -0.13 6.67 -0.27
CA ARG A 63 1.30 6.44 -0.05
C ARG A 63 1.56 5.08 0.54
N ASN A 64 2.61 4.41 0.06
CA ASN A 64 3.13 3.23 0.71
C ASN A 64 4.09 3.62 1.87
N ARG A 65 4.52 2.63 2.69
CA ARG A 65 5.41 2.87 3.83
C ARG A 65 6.80 3.38 3.44
N TYR A 66 7.20 3.21 2.19
CA TYR A 66 8.47 3.71 1.66
C TYR A 66 8.38 5.17 1.18
N GLY A 67 7.22 5.80 1.36
CA GLY A 67 6.97 7.19 0.99
C GLY A 67 6.71 7.39 -0.50
N ILE A 68 6.55 6.31 -1.28
CA ILE A 68 6.21 6.40 -2.70
C ILE A 68 4.73 6.68 -2.83
N THR A 69 4.37 7.73 -3.57
CA THR A 69 2.98 8.06 -3.87
C THR A 69 2.50 7.22 -5.05
N LEU A 70 1.40 6.51 -4.86
CA LEU A 70 0.77 5.67 -5.87
C LEU A 70 -0.43 6.38 -6.48
N ALA A 71 -0.60 6.23 -7.79
CA ALA A 71 -1.75 6.72 -8.54
C ALA A 71 -2.73 5.57 -8.80
N ALA A 72 -4.01 5.83 -8.60
CA ALA A 72 -5.07 4.86 -8.85
C ALA A 72 -6.29 5.50 -9.48
N ASP A 73 -7.00 4.70 -10.27
CA ASP A 73 -8.34 4.96 -10.75
C ASP A 73 -9.34 4.28 -9.82
N MET A 74 -10.21 5.06 -9.22
CA MET A 74 -11.27 4.56 -8.36
C MET A 74 -12.60 4.53 -9.11
N TYR A 75 -13.29 3.40 -9.03
CA TYR A 75 -14.61 3.18 -9.63
C TYR A 75 -15.62 2.85 -8.53
N LYS A 76 -16.76 3.52 -8.56
CA LYS A 76 -17.83 3.33 -7.59
C LYS A 76 -19.18 3.24 -8.32
N PRO A 77 -20.06 2.30 -7.95
CA PRO A 77 -21.44 2.26 -8.47
C PRO A 77 -22.15 3.59 -8.22
N LYS A 78 -22.85 4.13 -9.23
CA LYS A 78 -23.59 5.42 -9.08
C LYS A 78 -24.78 5.34 -8.13
N HIS A 79 -25.37 4.16 -8.01
CA HIS A 79 -26.58 3.92 -7.21
C HIS A 79 -26.28 2.94 -6.07
N ALA A 80 -25.28 3.26 -5.26
CA ALA A 80 -24.90 2.44 -4.11
C ALA A 80 -25.31 3.12 -2.82
N ASP A 81 -26.03 2.38 -1.96
CA ASP A 81 -26.41 2.79 -0.63
C ASP A 81 -25.51 2.15 0.42
N GLY A 82 -25.06 2.95 1.39
CA GLY A 82 -24.27 2.47 2.51
C GLY A 82 -22.80 2.19 2.15
N LYS A 83 -22.16 1.37 3.00
CA LYS A 83 -20.77 0.95 2.82
C LYS A 83 -20.67 -0.20 1.83
N LEU A 84 -19.69 -0.15 0.95
CA LEU A 84 -19.48 -1.13 -0.11
C LEU A 84 -18.31 -2.06 0.22
N PRO A 85 -18.40 -3.35 -0.14
CA PRO A 85 -17.21 -4.18 -0.21
C PRO A 85 -16.25 -3.60 -1.25
N ALA A 86 -14.94 -3.71 -1.01
CA ALA A 86 -13.97 -3.07 -1.88
C ALA A 86 -12.91 -4.03 -2.40
N ILE A 87 -12.32 -3.70 -3.57
CA ILE A 87 -11.28 -4.52 -4.19
C ILE A 87 -10.16 -3.61 -4.70
N ALA A 88 -8.92 -3.90 -4.28
CA ALA A 88 -7.72 -3.30 -4.84
C ALA A 88 -7.17 -4.18 -5.97
N ILE A 89 -6.90 -3.60 -7.14
CA ILE A 89 -6.55 -4.32 -8.36
C ILE A 89 -5.25 -3.77 -8.92
N SER A 90 -4.33 -4.66 -9.30
CA SER A 90 -3.15 -4.29 -10.08
C SER A 90 -2.94 -5.26 -11.23
N GLY A 91 -2.41 -4.73 -12.33
CA GLY A 91 -2.17 -5.45 -13.57
C GLY A 91 -0.83 -6.20 -13.60
N PRO A 92 -0.50 -6.78 -14.76
CA PRO A 92 0.80 -7.39 -15.02
C PRO A 92 1.94 -6.40 -14.88
N PHE A 93 3.15 -6.89 -14.63
CA PHE A 93 4.34 -6.04 -14.63
C PHE A 93 4.50 -5.30 -15.97
N GLY A 94 4.72 -3.99 -15.89
CA GLY A 94 4.85 -3.12 -17.05
C GLY A 94 3.51 -2.67 -17.66
N ALA A 95 2.37 -3.23 -17.24
CA ALA A 95 1.06 -2.70 -17.58
C ALA A 95 0.69 -1.53 -16.66
N VAL A 96 -0.21 -0.68 -17.13
CA VAL A 96 -0.72 0.47 -16.40
C VAL A 96 -2.21 0.31 -16.09
N LYS A 97 -2.68 1.05 -15.09
CA LYS A 97 -4.08 0.98 -14.59
C LYS A 97 -5.13 1.29 -15.65
N GLU A 98 -4.76 1.99 -16.72
CA GLU A 98 -5.62 2.32 -17.85
C GLU A 98 -5.95 1.12 -18.76
N GLN A 99 -5.32 -0.04 -18.50
CA GLN A 99 -5.45 -1.27 -19.29
C GLN A 99 -6.31 -2.32 -18.56
N SER A 100 -5.82 -3.56 -18.45
CA SER A 100 -6.59 -4.68 -17.91
C SER A 100 -7.10 -4.45 -16.49
N SER A 101 -6.27 -3.93 -15.59
CA SER A 101 -6.68 -3.69 -14.20
C SER A 101 -7.83 -2.68 -14.09
N GLY A 102 -7.83 -1.63 -14.90
CA GLY A 102 -8.92 -0.66 -14.96
C GLY A 102 -10.20 -1.26 -15.53
N LEU A 103 -10.10 -2.10 -16.57
CA LEU A 103 -11.25 -2.80 -17.13
C LEU A 103 -11.90 -3.70 -16.08
N TYR A 104 -11.12 -4.54 -15.39
CA TYR A 104 -11.64 -5.39 -14.31
C TYR A 104 -12.21 -4.57 -13.17
N ALA A 105 -11.59 -3.43 -12.82
CA ALA A 105 -12.10 -2.54 -11.79
C ALA A 105 -13.47 -1.97 -12.16
N GLN A 106 -13.65 -1.49 -13.39
CA GLN A 106 -14.94 -1.00 -13.86
C GLN A 106 -16.01 -2.09 -13.86
N GLU A 107 -15.69 -3.27 -14.39
CA GLU A 107 -16.60 -4.41 -14.43
C GLU A 107 -17.04 -4.90 -13.03
N LEU A 108 -16.15 -4.90 -12.05
CA LEU A 108 -16.47 -5.25 -10.68
C LEU A 108 -17.27 -4.15 -9.98
N ALA A 109 -16.99 -2.89 -10.31
CA ALA A 109 -17.80 -1.78 -9.80
C ALA A 109 -19.25 -1.84 -10.30
N GLU A 110 -19.49 -2.24 -11.55
CA GLU A 110 -20.84 -2.48 -12.05
C GLU A 110 -21.60 -3.58 -11.28
N ARG A 111 -20.87 -4.49 -10.63
CA ARG A 111 -21.42 -5.57 -9.80
C ARG A 111 -21.59 -5.21 -8.32
N GLY A 112 -21.34 -3.93 -7.96
CA GLY A 112 -21.61 -3.42 -6.61
C GLY A 112 -20.39 -3.30 -5.70
N PHE A 113 -19.17 -3.45 -6.20
CA PHE A 113 -17.95 -3.23 -5.41
C PHE A 113 -17.46 -1.78 -5.57
N LEU A 114 -16.84 -1.23 -4.54
CA LEU A 114 -15.96 -0.10 -4.72
C LEU A 114 -14.58 -0.63 -5.12
N THR A 115 -14.03 -0.18 -6.24
CA THR A 115 -12.77 -0.73 -6.74
C THR A 115 -11.74 0.34 -6.98
N ILE A 116 -10.46 0.00 -6.79
CA ILE A 116 -9.33 0.82 -7.24
C ILE A 116 -8.43 -0.02 -8.14
N ALA A 117 -8.07 0.52 -9.30
CA ALA A 117 -6.98 0.02 -10.14
C ALA A 117 -5.79 0.95 -9.97
N PHE A 118 -4.65 0.44 -9.51
CA PHE A 118 -3.49 1.27 -9.22
C PHE A 118 -2.27 0.84 -10.05
N ASP A 119 -1.43 1.84 -10.36
CA ASP A 119 -0.09 1.59 -10.89
C ASP A 119 0.83 1.22 -9.73
N PRO A 120 1.58 0.11 -9.81
CA PRO A 120 2.62 -0.18 -8.82
C PRO A 120 3.70 0.91 -8.78
N SER A 121 4.43 0.98 -7.68
CA SER A 121 5.63 1.83 -7.55
C SER A 121 6.51 1.70 -8.79
N TYR A 122 7.09 2.80 -9.25
CA TYR A 122 7.97 2.91 -10.42
C TYR A 122 7.28 2.79 -11.78
N THR A 123 5.96 2.61 -11.85
CA THR A 123 5.21 2.35 -13.09
C THR A 123 4.12 3.40 -13.29
N GLY A 124 3.74 3.65 -14.55
CA GLY A 124 2.64 4.52 -14.94
C GLY A 124 2.71 5.92 -14.32
N GLU A 125 1.60 6.39 -13.76
CA GLU A 125 1.51 7.68 -13.07
C GLU A 125 1.99 7.62 -11.61
N SER A 126 2.27 6.43 -11.04
CA SER A 126 2.83 6.29 -9.70
C SER A 126 4.28 6.79 -9.63
N GLY A 127 4.67 7.22 -8.44
CA GLY A 127 6.02 7.72 -8.16
C GLY A 127 7.09 6.61 -8.06
N GLY A 128 8.26 7.03 -7.61
CA GLY A 128 9.42 6.17 -7.40
C GLY A 128 10.47 6.27 -8.50
N GLU A 129 11.73 6.16 -8.10
CA GLU A 129 12.90 6.15 -8.98
C GLU A 129 13.84 5.01 -8.57
N PRO A 130 14.54 4.35 -9.50
CA PRO A 130 14.45 4.52 -10.96
C PRO A 130 13.13 3.97 -11.51
N ARG A 131 12.72 4.45 -12.71
CA ARG A 131 11.46 4.00 -13.35
C ARG A 131 11.57 2.60 -13.91
N TYR A 132 10.41 1.93 -14.08
CA TYR A 132 10.27 0.61 -14.71
C TYR A 132 11.03 -0.51 -13.99
N VAL A 133 11.03 -0.46 -12.68
CA VAL A 133 11.65 -1.49 -11.82
C VAL A 133 10.56 -2.36 -11.20
N ALA A 134 10.76 -3.67 -11.26
CA ALA A 134 9.99 -4.62 -10.46
C ALA A 134 10.74 -4.88 -9.15
N SER A 135 10.09 -4.63 -8.04
CA SER A 135 10.57 -4.96 -6.71
C SER A 135 9.48 -5.74 -5.97
N PRO A 136 9.62 -7.06 -5.82
CA PRO A 136 8.61 -7.88 -5.16
C PRO A 136 8.21 -7.36 -3.77
N ASP A 137 9.17 -6.92 -2.98
CA ASP A 137 8.92 -6.40 -1.63
C ASP A 137 8.13 -5.09 -1.66
N ILE A 138 8.54 -4.15 -2.51
CA ILE A 138 7.89 -2.84 -2.62
C ILE A 138 6.52 -2.99 -3.28
N ASN A 139 6.41 -3.79 -4.34
CA ASN A 139 5.14 -3.97 -5.03
C ASN A 139 4.13 -4.78 -4.18
N THR A 140 4.60 -5.69 -3.31
CA THR A 140 3.76 -6.33 -2.28
C THR A 140 3.24 -5.28 -1.28
N GLU A 141 4.09 -4.35 -0.87
CA GLU A 141 3.71 -3.25 0.00
C GLU A 141 2.71 -2.30 -0.65
N ASP A 142 2.78 -2.10 -1.97
CA ASP A 142 1.81 -1.28 -2.69
C ASP A 142 0.38 -1.82 -2.53
N PHE A 143 0.20 -3.16 -2.54
CA PHE A 143 -1.09 -3.78 -2.21
C PHE A 143 -1.49 -3.56 -0.75
N CYS A 144 -0.54 -3.57 0.20
CA CYS A 144 -0.83 -3.27 1.59
C CYS A 144 -1.34 -1.82 1.73
N ALA A 145 -0.64 -0.88 1.12
CA ALA A 145 -1.03 0.54 1.12
C ALA A 145 -2.40 0.77 0.45
N ALA A 146 -2.71 0.03 -0.62
CA ALA A 146 -4.01 0.08 -1.28
C ALA A 146 -5.15 -0.38 -0.36
N VAL A 147 -4.94 -1.48 0.38
CA VAL A 147 -5.91 -1.98 1.37
C VAL A 147 -6.05 -1.01 2.54
N ASP A 148 -4.95 -0.47 3.05
CA ASP A 148 -4.97 0.52 4.13
C ASP A 148 -5.73 1.77 3.69
N PHE A 149 -5.49 2.27 2.47
CA PHE A 149 -6.26 3.38 1.90
C PHE A 149 -7.76 3.08 1.83
N LEU A 150 -8.15 1.91 1.34
CA LEU A 150 -9.56 1.50 1.27
C LEU A 150 -10.19 1.38 2.65
N SER A 151 -9.46 0.84 3.64
CA SER A 151 -9.97 0.62 5.00
C SER A 151 -10.26 1.93 5.78
N THR A 152 -9.62 3.03 5.39
CA THR A 152 -9.82 4.35 6.01
C THR A 152 -11.01 5.14 5.44
N ARG A 153 -11.66 4.61 4.42
CA ARG A 153 -12.76 5.31 3.74
C ARG A 153 -14.11 5.06 4.42
N ASP A 154 -14.90 6.09 4.53
CA ASP A 154 -16.23 6.03 5.15
C ASP A 154 -17.26 5.26 4.31
N ASP A 155 -17.04 5.18 2.97
CA ASP A 155 -17.92 4.49 2.04
C ASP A 155 -17.51 3.04 1.75
N VAL A 156 -16.50 2.51 2.48
CA VAL A 156 -16.00 1.14 2.37
C VAL A 156 -16.37 0.33 3.61
N ASP A 157 -16.82 -0.89 3.40
CA ASP A 157 -16.91 -1.91 4.44
C ASP A 157 -15.51 -2.52 4.67
N ALA A 158 -14.85 -2.10 5.74
CA ALA A 158 -13.47 -2.49 6.05
C ALA A 158 -13.32 -4.00 6.35
N GLU A 159 -14.42 -4.71 6.70
CA GLU A 159 -14.40 -6.16 6.92
C GLU A 159 -14.45 -6.95 5.59
N HIS A 160 -14.78 -6.28 4.47
CA HIS A 160 -14.95 -6.89 3.16
C HIS A 160 -14.06 -6.21 2.10
N ILE A 161 -12.74 -6.24 2.31
CA ILE A 161 -11.76 -5.75 1.35
C ILE A 161 -11.02 -6.92 0.72
N GLY A 162 -11.10 -7.03 -0.60
CA GLY A 162 -10.37 -8.01 -1.41
C GLY A 162 -9.21 -7.41 -2.19
N ILE A 163 -8.37 -8.27 -2.73
CA ILE A 163 -7.30 -7.89 -3.65
C ILE A 163 -7.33 -8.80 -4.88
N LEU A 164 -7.08 -8.23 -6.05
CA LEU A 164 -7.00 -8.91 -7.32
C LEU A 164 -5.68 -8.56 -8.01
N GLY A 165 -4.82 -9.57 -8.19
CA GLY A 165 -3.63 -9.47 -9.01
C GLY A 165 -3.87 -10.14 -10.35
N ILE A 166 -3.40 -9.55 -11.44
CA ILE A 166 -3.47 -10.12 -12.77
C ILE A 166 -2.05 -10.50 -13.17
N TRP A 167 -1.84 -11.80 -13.51
CA TRP A 167 -0.54 -12.37 -13.90
C TRP A 167 0.51 -12.20 -12.78
N ASP A 168 1.58 -11.42 -12.99
CA ASP A 168 2.64 -11.22 -11.97
C ASP A 168 2.12 -10.63 -10.66
N GLY A 169 1.01 -9.91 -10.70
CA GLY A 169 0.29 -9.44 -9.53
C GLY A 169 -0.14 -10.59 -8.60
N GLU A 170 -0.38 -11.79 -9.13
CA GLU A 170 -0.71 -12.99 -8.33
C GLU A 170 0.47 -13.43 -7.46
N ALA A 171 1.70 -13.37 -7.97
CA ALA A 171 2.91 -13.72 -7.22
C ALA A 171 3.13 -12.78 -6.03
N TRP A 172 2.87 -11.49 -6.20
CA TRP A 172 2.94 -10.50 -5.12
C TRP A 172 1.83 -10.69 -4.08
N LEU A 173 0.65 -11.13 -4.51
CA LEU A 173 -0.43 -11.53 -3.62
C LEU A 173 -0.06 -12.73 -2.73
N LEU A 174 0.63 -13.72 -3.28
CA LEU A 174 1.15 -14.86 -2.53
C LEU A 174 2.16 -14.43 -1.47
N MET A 175 3.08 -13.53 -1.80
CA MET A 175 4.04 -12.96 -0.86
C MET A 175 3.34 -12.20 0.26
N ARG A 176 2.28 -11.46 -0.04
CA ARG A 176 1.47 -10.78 0.98
C ARG A 176 0.79 -11.75 1.94
N ARG A 177 0.26 -12.87 1.44
CA ARG A 177 -0.29 -13.92 2.32
C ARG A 177 0.71 -14.43 3.33
N LEU A 178 1.96 -14.65 2.91
CA LEU A 178 3.07 -15.04 3.79
C LEU A 178 3.38 -13.92 4.80
N SER A 179 3.43 -12.66 4.38
CA SER A 179 3.69 -11.52 5.25
C SER A 179 2.60 -11.32 6.32
N ILE A 180 1.33 -11.55 5.98
CA ILE A 180 0.21 -11.46 6.93
C ILE A 180 0.24 -12.60 7.95
N LEU A 181 0.58 -13.82 7.56
CA LEU A 181 0.75 -14.95 8.47
C LEU A 181 1.85 -14.70 9.49
N VAL A 182 2.92 -14.00 9.09
CA VAL A 182 4.01 -13.59 9.99
C VAL A 182 3.62 -12.42 10.90
N SER A 183 2.79 -11.49 10.43
CA SER A 183 2.41 -10.25 11.15
C SER A 183 1.34 -10.43 12.23
N LYS A 184 0.76 -11.61 12.44
CA LYS A 184 -0.30 -11.88 13.44
C LYS A 184 -1.53 -10.95 13.39
N ARG A 185 -1.79 -10.28 12.30
CA ARG A 185 -3.06 -9.56 12.08
C ARG A 185 -3.95 -10.41 11.19
N PRO A 186 -5.04 -11.00 11.69
CA PRO A 186 -5.98 -11.73 10.87
C PRO A 186 -6.82 -10.71 10.07
N LEU A 187 -6.39 -10.40 8.85
CA LEU A 187 -7.30 -9.83 7.87
C LEU A 187 -8.08 -11.02 7.25
N PRO A 188 -9.40 -10.98 7.22
CA PRO A 188 -10.19 -12.03 6.58
C PRO A 188 -10.06 -11.90 5.06
N LEU A 189 -8.96 -12.45 4.51
CA LEU A 189 -8.80 -12.61 3.07
C LEU A 189 -9.58 -13.83 2.63
N ARG A 190 -10.80 -13.67 2.13
CA ARG A 190 -11.45 -14.67 1.30
C ARG A 190 -11.01 -14.46 -0.15
N CYS A 191 -9.99 -15.19 -0.58
CA CYS A 191 -9.81 -15.47 -2.00
C CYS A 191 -10.93 -16.43 -2.43
N THR A 192 -11.82 -15.97 -3.30
CA THR A 192 -12.68 -16.85 -4.09
C THR A 192 -12.12 -16.79 -5.51
N ILE A 193 -11.64 -17.93 -5.99
CA ILE A 193 -11.28 -18.18 -7.39
C ILE A 193 -12.57 -18.26 -8.20
#